data_ca1dbae91d832f67421f4e00c50d6d55
#
_entry.id   ca1dbae91d832f67421f4e00c50d6d55
#
_cell.length_a   1.000
_cell.length_b   1.000
_cell.length_c   1.000
_cell.angle_alpha   90.00
_cell.angle_beta   90.00
_cell.angle_gamma   90.00
#
_symmetry.space_group_name_H-M   'P 1'
#
loop_
_entity.id
_entity.type
_entity.pdbx_description
1 polymer ?
#
loop_
_entity_poly.entity_id
_entity_poly.type
_entity_poly.pdbx_seq_one_letter_code
_entity_poly.pdbx_strand_id
1 'polypeptide(L)'
;YDISIKSDKTPITVADRRAHETIKTYLGPTRIPILSEEGREMRYEERCNWELFWLVDPLDGTVEFIKGNNEFTVNIALMENNRSVASVVYVPYLGKMYLAWRGGGAFLKEGVAADSDAEYSYGQIVESMRRLPVESARHEPPRVAVSRSHKSPELAEYIEELRKSHPDLEVVEQGSSYKFCLLAEGAVDYYFRTTSTYEWDTAA
;
A
#
# COMPACT_ATOMS: atom_id res chain seq x y z
N TYR A 1 -16.83 -12.83 9.80
CA TYR A 1 -16.42 -12.57 8.40
C TYR A 1 -16.60 -13.87 7.62
N ASP A 2 -17.24 -13.83 6.43
CA ASP A 2 -17.20 -14.97 5.50
C ASP A 2 -15.81 -15.00 4.88
N ILE A 3 -14.98 -15.93 5.35
CA ILE A 3 -13.62 -16.12 4.90
C ILE A 3 -13.59 -17.30 3.94
N SER A 4 -12.98 -17.12 2.78
CA SER A 4 -12.65 -18.20 1.84
C SER A 4 -11.14 -18.29 1.68
N ILE A 5 -10.65 -19.39 1.13
CA ILE A 5 -9.22 -19.60 0.87
C ILE A 5 -9.03 -19.65 -0.64
N LYS A 6 -8.11 -18.83 -1.17
CA LYS A 6 -7.71 -18.82 -2.58
C LYS A 6 -6.92 -20.10 -2.95
N SER A 7 -6.69 -20.32 -4.22
CA SER A 7 -5.90 -21.46 -4.74
C SER A 7 -4.45 -21.46 -4.24
N ASP A 8 -3.88 -20.29 -3.98
CA ASP A 8 -2.54 -20.06 -3.41
C ASP A 8 -2.50 -20.18 -1.88
N LYS A 9 -3.62 -20.56 -1.24
CA LYS A 9 -3.81 -20.71 0.21
C LYS A 9 -3.87 -19.39 0.99
N THR A 10 -3.95 -18.24 0.34
CA THR A 10 -4.19 -16.96 1.01
C THR A 10 -5.67 -16.79 1.35
N PRO A 11 -6.02 -16.12 2.46
CA PRO A 11 -7.41 -15.83 2.79
C PRO A 11 -7.95 -14.70 1.90
N ILE A 12 -9.24 -14.78 1.62
CA ILE A 12 -10.02 -13.70 1.01
C ILE A 12 -11.32 -13.53 1.80
N THR A 13 -11.74 -12.32 2.01
CA THR A 13 -12.98 -11.98 2.72
C THR A 13 -14.01 -11.33 1.80
N VAL A 14 -15.23 -11.16 2.30
CA VAL A 14 -16.25 -10.35 1.61
C VAL A 14 -15.80 -8.89 1.44
N ALA A 15 -14.97 -8.38 2.35
CA ALA A 15 -14.45 -7.02 2.25
C ALA A 15 -13.55 -6.83 1.02
N ASP A 16 -12.62 -7.76 0.77
CA ASP A 16 -11.74 -7.76 -0.43
C ASP A 16 -12.57 -7.69 -1.71
N ARG A 17 -13.57 -8.56 -1.83
CA ARG A 17 -14.44 -8.62 -3.01
C ARG A 17 -15.28 -7.36 -3.20
N ARG A 18 -15.85 -6.81 -2.11
CA ARG A 18 -16.64 -5.58 -2.17
C ARG A 18 -15.77 -4.38 -2.53
N ALA A 19 -14.57 -4.29 -1.96
CA ALA A 19 -13.60 -3.26 -2.31
C ALA A 19 -13.23 -3.34 -3.80
N HIS A 20 -12.94 -4.56 -4.30
CA HIS A 20 -12.69 -4.79 -5.72
C HIS A 20 -13.82 -4.28 -6.62
N GLU A 21 -15.07 -4.69 -6.37
CA GLU A 21 -16.21 -4.28 -7.20
C GLU A 21 -16.49 -2.77 -7.09
N THR A 22 -16.29 -2.17 -5.93
CA THR A 22 -16.39 -0.72 -5.75
C THR A 22 -15.34 0.00 -6.59
N ILE A 23 -14.07 -0.35 -6.46
CA ILE A 23 -12.97 0.26 -7.22
C ILE A 23 -13.22 0.11 -8.73
N LYS A 24 -13.62 -1.08 -9.17
CA LYS A 24 -13.93 -1.36 -10.57
C LYS A 24 -15.08 -0.49 -11.11
N THR A 25 -16.08 -0.19 -10.28
CA THR A 25 -17.18 0.71 -10.65
C THR A 25 -16.69 2.13 -10.95
N TYR A 26 -15.75 2.63 -10.15
CA TYR A 26 -15.18 3.98 -10.34
C TYR A 26 -14.11 4.03 -11.44
N LEU A 27 -13.29 2.99 -11.60
CA LEU A 27 -12.23 2.96 -12.62
C LEU A 27 -12.74 2.54 -13.99
N GLY A 28 -13.82 1.76 -14.08
CA GLY A 28 -14.39 1.25 -15.34
C GLY A 28 -14.69 2.33 -16.39
N PRO A 29 -15.28 3.49 -16.02
CA PRO A 29 -15.53 4.58 -16.97
C PRO A 29 -14.28 5.14 -17.63
N THR A 30 -13.08 4.94 -17.07
CA THR A 30 -11.80 5.36 -17.67
C THR A 30 -11.47 4.55 -18.93
N ARG A 31 -12.04 3.35 -19.10
CA ARG A 31 -11.74 2.38 -20.16
C ARG A 31 -10.28 1.93 -20.21
N ILE A 32 -9.52 2.19 -19.13
CA ILE A 32 -8.15 1.70 -18.94
C ILE A 32 -8.25 0.29 -18.34
N PRO A 33 -7.50 -0.71 -18.86
CA PRO A 33 -7.49 -2.06 -18.29
C PRO A 33 -7.18 -2.06 -16.79
N ILE A 34 -7.79 -2.97 -16.04
CA ILE A 34 -7.58 -3.12 -14.59
C ILE A 34 -6.98 -4.49 -14.33
N LEU A 35 -5.77 -4.52 -13.75
CA LEU A 35 -5.15 -5.69 -13.15
C LEU A 35 -5.32 -5.58 -11.63
N SER A 36 -6.11 -6.48 -11.05
CA SER A 36 -6.41 -6.45 -9.62
C SER A 36 -6.17 -7.81 -9.01
N GLU A 37 -5.69 -7.85 -7.77
CA GLU A 37 -5.50 -9.07 -6.99
C GLU A 37 -6.78 -9.92 -6.92
N GLU A 38 -7.93 -9.29 -6.73
CA GLU A 38 -9.23 -9.95 -6.65
C GLU A 38 -9.96 -10.06 -7.99
N GLY A 39 -9.25 -9.72 -9.07
CA GLY A 39 -9.75 -9.86 -10.44
C GLY A 39 -9.73 -11.29 -10.95
N ARG A 40 -10.09 -11.46 -12.21
CA ARG A 40 -9.87 -12.76 -12.87
C ARG A 40 -8.37 -13.04 -12.99
N GLU A 41 -7.99 -14.30 -12.86
CA GLU A 41 -6.63 -14.72 -13.21
C GLU A 41 -6.33 -14.34 -14.67
N MET A 42 -5.18 -13.70 -14.86
CA MET A 42 -4.79 -13.16 -16.17
C MET A 42 -3.36 -13.57 -16.49
N ARG A 43 -3.21 -14.30 -17.59
CA ARG A 43 -1.89 -14.73 -18.03
C ARG A 43 -1.06 -13.54 -18.50
N TYR A 44 0.25 -13.65 -18.40
CA TYR A 44 1.17 -12.59 -18.78
C TYR A 44 0.97 -12.14 -20.25
N GLU A 45 0.73 -13.08 -21.17
CA GLU A 45 0.52 -12.81 -22.59
C GLU A 45 -0.69 -11.92 -22.88
N GLU A 46 -1.69 -11.92 -22.00
CA GLU A 46 -2.87 -11.07 -22.14
C GLU A 46 -2.58 -9.60 -21.78
N ARG A 47 -1.61 -9.36 -20.89
CA ARG A 47 -1.33 -8.04 -20.30
C ARG A 47 0.04 -7.46 -20.67
N CYS A 48 0.95 -8.23 -21.27
CA CYS A 48 2.33 -7.81 -21.54
C CYS A 48 2.43 -6.62 -22.53
N ASN A 49 1.39 -6.39 -23.34
CA ASN A 49 1.34 -5.27 -24.29
C ASN A 49 0.53 -4.07 -23.77
N TRP A 50 0.10 -4.07 -22.50
CA TRP A 50 -0.61 -2.94 -21.96
C TRP A 50 0.38 -1.80 -21.67
N GLU A 51 0.24 -0.71 -22.41
CA GLU A 51 1.04 0.50 -22.18
C GLU A 51 0.53 1.29 -20.98
N LEU A 52 -0.80 1.27 -20.75
CA LEU A 52 -1.46 1.98 -19.67
C LEU A 52 -2.47 1.05 -18.99
N PHE A 53 -2.40 0.89 -17.67
CA PHE A 53 -3.34 0.06 -16.90
C PHE A 53 -3.38 0.46 -15.42
N TRP A 54 -4.53 0.16 -14.79
CA TRP A 54 -4.67 0.23 -13.35
C TRP A 54 -4.15 -1.04 -12.71
N LEU A 55 -3.35 -0.89 -11.67
CA LEU A 55 -2.85 -1.97 -10.83
C LEU A 55 -3.41 -1.78 -9.43
N VAL A 56 -4.16 -2.78 -8.94
CA VAL A 56 -5.02 -2.60 -7.76
C VAL A 56 -4.84 -3.77 -6.79
N ASP A 57 -4.60 -3.44 -5.53
CA ASP A 57 -4.84 -4.31 -4.39
C ASP A 57 -5.99 -3.73 -3.57
N PRO A 58 -7.17 -4.36 -3.62
CA PRO A 58 -8.36 -3.84 -2.93
C PRO A 58 -8.26 -3.87 -1.42
N LEU A 59 -7.47 -4.80 -0.86
CA LEU A 59 -7.24 -4.95 0.58
C LEU A 59 -5.92 -5.69 0.85
N ASP A 60 -4.81 -4.96 0.86
CA ASP A 60 -3.51 -5.50 1.30
C ASP A 60 -3.51 -5.68 2.82
N GLY A 61 -3.10 -6.86 3.27
CA GLY A 61 -3.10 -7.22 4.67
C GLY A 61 -4.40 -7.90 5.11
N THR A 62 -4.97 -8.78 4.29
CA THR A 62 -6.18 -9.57 4.63
C THR A 62 -6.04 -10.34 5.94
N VAL A 63 -4.84 -10.86 6.25
CA VAL A 63 -4.54 -11.52 7.53
C VAL A 63 -4.72 -10.54 8.70
N GLU A 64 -4.26 -9.32 8.55
CA GLU A 64 -4.34 -8.28 9.57
C GLU A 64 -5.79 -7.79 9.73
N PHE A 65 -6.51 -7.69 8.63
CA PHE A 65 -7.94 -7.38 8.62
C PHE A 65 -8.75 -8.44 9.39
N ILE A 66 -8.50 -9.75 9.15
CA ILE A 66 -9.16 -10.86 9.84
C ILE A 66 -8.84 -10.86 11.34
N LYS A 67 -7.60 -10.55 11.73
CA LYS A 67 -7.19 -10.44 13.13
C LYS A 67 -7.76 -9.21 13.85
N GLY A 68 -8.30 -8.25 13.10
CA GLY A 68 -8.86 -7.01 13.66
C GLY A 68 -7.82 -6.06 14.23
N ASN A 69 -6.57 -6.12 13.76
CA ASN A 69 -5.52 -5.19 14.20
C ASN A 69 -5.47 -3.89 13.39
N ASN A 70 -6.37 -3.77 12.39
CA ASN A 70 -6.58 -2.56 11.60
C ASN A 70 -5.38 -2.11 10.73
N GLU A 71 -4.44 -3.01 10.45
CA GLU A 71 -3.22 -2.75 9.70
C GLU A 71 -3.35 -3.18 8.24
N PHE A 72 -4.38 -2.72 7.54
CA PHE A 72 -4.63 -3.02 6.14
C PHE A 72 -4.74 -1.74 5.31
N THR A 73 -4.49 -1.87 4.02
CA THR A 73 -4.47 -0.74 3.08
C THR A 73 -5.26 -1.07 1.81
N VAL A 74 -5.65 -0.02 1.07
CA VAL A 74 -6.15 -0.11 -0.31
C VAL A 74 -5.09 0.54 -1.20
N ASN A 75 -4.60 -0.19 -2.20
CA ASN A 75 -3.53 0.27 -3.08
C ASN A 75 -4.06 0.39 -4.52
N ILE A 76 -3.91 1.55 -5.13
CA ILE A 76 -4.30 1.79 -6.53
C ILE A 76 -3.17 2.55 -7.22
N ALA A 77 -2.62 1.99 -8.29
CA ALA A 77 -1.61 2.64 -9.11
C ALA A 77 -2.06 2.72 -10.57
N LEU A 78 -1.77 3.82 -11.23
CA LEU A 78 -1.81 3.95 -12.68
C LEU A 78 -0.41 3.66 -13.21
N MET A 79 -0.33 2.63 -14.03
CA MET A 79 0.92 2.18 -14.65
C MET A 79 0.99 2.65 -16.09
N GLU A 80 2.12 3.23 -16.48
CA GLU A 80 2.44 3.59 -17.87
C GLU A 80 3.80 3.01 -18.23
N ASN A 81 3.87 2.18 -19.27
CA ASN A 81 5.11 1.51 -19.70
C ASN A 81 5.86 0.84 -18.54
N ASN A 82 5.14 0.07 -17.72
CA ASN A 82 5.65 -0.63 -16.54
C ASN A 82 6.23 0.27 -15.43
N ARG A 83 5.83 1.54 -15.39
CA ARG A 83 6.19 2.48 -14.32
C ARG A 83 4.94 3.07 -13.69
N SER A 84 4.93 3.20 -12.38
CA SER A 84 3.87 3.94 -11.70
C SER A 84 3.95 5.42 -12.06
N VAL A 85 2.83 6.01 -12.50
CA VAL A 85 2.73 7.42 -12.87
C VAL A 85 1.78 8.22 -11.99
N ALA A 86 0.85 7.53 -11.34
CA ALA A 86 0.03 8.08 -10.28
C ALA A 86 -0.36 6.96 -9.33
N SER A 87 -0.52 7.26 -8.05
CA SER A 87 -0.89 6.26 -7.07
C SER A 87 -1.67 6.83 -5.90
N VAL A 88 -2.47 5.96 -5.28
CA VAL A 88 -3.14 6.19 -4.02
C VAL A 88 -2.91 4.98 -3.13
N VAL A 89 -2.48 5.21 -1.88
CA VAL A 89 -2.55 4.24 -0.80
C VAL A 89 -3.46 4.81 0.28
N TYR A 90 -4.54 4.11 0.59
CA TYR A 90 -5.47 4.50 1.65
C TYR A 90 -5.36 3.55 2.83
N VAL A 91 -5.27 4.10 4.04
CA VAL A 91 -5.25 3.38 5.32
C VAL A 91 -6.58 3.64 6.02
N PRO A 92 -7.61 2.79 5.83
CA PRO A 92 -8.99 3.09 6.21
C PRO A 92 -9.16 3.37 7.70
N TYR A 93 -8.54 2.57 8.55
CA TYR A 93 -8.68 2.71 10.01
C TYR A 93 -8.11 4.04 10.54
N LEU A 94 -7.04 4.54 9.92
CA LEU A 94 -6.40 5.79 10.32
C LEU A 94 -6.97 7.01 9.59
N GLY A 95 -7.83 6.81 8.58
CA GLY A 95 -8.29 7.89 7.71
C GLY A 95 -7.14 8.61 7.02
N LYS A 96 -6.04 7.91 6.70
CA LYS A 96 -4.88 8.45 6.01
C LYS A 96 -4.92 8.05 4.54
N MET A 97 -4.73 9.03 3.65
CA MET A 97 -4.63 8.81 2.22
C MET A 97 -3.33 9.41 1.70
N TYR A 98 -2.53 8.58 1.06
CA TYR A 98 -1.28 8.95 0.41
C TYR A 98 -1.52 9.03 -1.08
N LEU A 99 -1.06 10.09 -1.70
CA LEU A 99 -1.16 10.33 -3.14
C LEU A 99 0.21 10.66 -3.69
N ALA A 100 0.52 10.11 -4.86
CA ALA A 100 1.71 10.50 -5.60
C ALA A 100 1.43 10.50 -7.10
N TRP A 101 2.11 11.37 -7.84
CA TRP A 101 2.09 11.34 -9.31
C TRP A 101 3.37 11.88 -9.89
N ARG A 102 3.72 11.38 -11.06
CA ARG A 102 4.95 11.75 -11.77
C ARG A 102 5.01 13.25 -12.02
N GLY A 103 6.09 13.87 -11.55
CA GLY A 103 6.32 15.33 -11.67
C GLY A 103 5.62 16.19 -10.62
N GLY A 104 4.68 15.65 -9.84
CA GLY A 104 3.97 16.39 -8.78
C GLY A 104 4.54 16.18 -7.39
N GLY A 105 5.03 14.99 -7.10
CA GLY A 105 5.54 14.59 -5.79
C GLY A 105 4.56 13.68 -5.05
N ALA A 106 4.77 13.52 -3.75
CA ALA A 106 3.95 12.69 -2.87
C ALA A 106 3.34 13.54 -1.74
N PHE A 107 2.14 13.16 -1.32
CA PHE A 107 1.33 13.93 -0.37
C PHE A 107 0.57 13.00 0.58
N LEU A 108 0.28 13.53 1.78
CA LEU A 108 -0.55 12.89 2.80
C LEU A 108 -1.77 13.76 3.11
N LYS A 109 -2.95 13.13 3.10
CA LYS A 109 -4.18 13.67 3.67
C LYS A 109 -4.61 12.82 4.85
N GLU A 110 -4.92 13.48 5.97
CA GLU A 110 -5.48 12.86 7.16
C GLU A 110 -6.97 13.23 7.32
N GLY A 111 -7.68 12.46 8.13
CA GLY A 111 -9.10 12.69 8.40
C GLY A 111 -10.02 12.34 7.23
N VAL A 112 -9.58 11.44 6.35
CA VAL A 112 -10.42 10.94 5.24
C VAL A 112 -11.42 9.94 5.79
N ALA A 113 -12.71 10.28 5.73
CA ALA A 113 -13.78 9.38 6.11
C ALA A 113 -14.06 8.36 5.00
N ALA A 114 -14.28 7.09 5.38
CA ALA A 114 -14.52 6.01 4.43
C ALA A 114 -15.92 6.06 3.79
N ASP A 115 -16.85 6.83 4.35
CA ASP A 115 -18.24 6.98 3.91
C ASP A 115 -18.52 8.33 3.22
N SER A 116 -17.46 9.04 2.86
CA SER A 116 -17.57 10.36 2.21
C SER A 116 -17.91 10.21 0.74
N ASP A 117 -19.13 10.59 0.35
CA ASP A 117 -19.51 10.80 -1.06
C ASP A 117 -18.96 12.13 -1.62
N ALA A 118 -18.03 12.77 -0.92
CA ALA A 118 -17.49 14.04 -1.31
C ALA A 118 -16.61 13.93 -2.57
N GLU A 119 -17.00 14.60 -3.62
CA GLU A 119 -16.17 14.79 -4.80
C GLU A 119 -15.19 15.94 -4.54
N TYR A 120 -13.91 15.66 -4.70
CA TYR A 120 -12.87 16.69 -4.59
C TYR A 120 -12.27 16.98 -5.95
N SER A 121 -12.19 18.24 -6.33
CA SER A 121 -11.36 18.63 -7.45
C SER A 121 -9.87 18.44 -7.13
N TYR A 122 -9.05 18.27 -8.14
CA TYR A 122 -7.60 18.16 -7.99
C TYR A 122 -7.00 19.29 -7.14
N GLY A 123 -7.42 20.56 -7.36
CA GLY A 123 -6.95 21.71 -6.59
C GLY A 123 -7.27 21.57 -5.10
N GLN A 124 -8.51 21.22 -4.77
CA GLN A 124 -8.95 21.02 -3.38
C GLN A 124 -8.18 19.91 -2.68
N ILE A 125 -7.86 18.82 -3.40
CA ILE A 125 -7.04 17.73 -2.85
C ILE A 125 -5.66 18.25 -2.51
N VAL A 126 -4.96 18.86 -3.47
CA VAL A 126 -3.57 19.34 -3.30
C VAL A 126 -3.46 20.42 -2.21
N GLU A 127 -4.39 21.40 -2.17
CA GLU A 127 -4.39 22.45 -1.16
C GLU A 127 -4.62 21.93 0.26
N SER A 128 -5.34 20.80 0.41
CA SER A 128 -5.67 20.21 1.71
C SER A 128 -4.68 19.16 2.18
N MET A 129 -3.61 18.88 1.42
CA MET A 129 -2.66 17.78 1.70
C MET A 129 -1.28 18.31 2.11
N ARG A 130 -0.62 17.55 2.96
CA ARG A 130 0.78 17.81 3.32
C ARG A 130 1.71 17.12 2.34
N ARG A 131 2.73 17.83 1.87
CA ARG A 131 3.77 17.23 1.04
C ARG A 131 4.66 16.30 1.86
N LEU A 132 5.06 15.19 1.28
CA LEU A 132 5.99 14.22 1.88
C LEU A 132 7.45 14.51 1.50
N PRO A 133 8.43 14.16 2.37
CA PRO A 133 8.21 13.61 3.71
C PRO A 133 7.67 14.66 4.69
N VAL A 134 6.90 14.21 5.69
CA VAL A 134 6.43 15.08 6.78
C VAL A 134 7.57 15.36 7.76
N GLU A 135 8.35 14.30 8.06
CA GLU A 135 9.56 14.36 8.86
C GLU A 135 10.77 14.20 7.94
N SER A 136 11.74 15.10 8.01
CA SER A 136 12.91 15.09 7.13
C SER A 136 14.22 14.76 7.84
N ALA A 137 14.23 14.78 9.18
CA ALA A 137 15.38 14.40 9.98
C ALA A 137 15.40 12.89 10.23
N ARG A 138 16.60 12.30 10.27
CA ARG A 138 16.77 10.93 10.76
C ARG A 138 16.45 10.85 12.24
N HIS A 139 15.85 9.73 12.65
CA HIS A 139 15.57 9.49 14.05
C HIS A 139 16.84 9.12 14.82
N GLU A 140 16.90 9.56 16.08
CA GLU A 140 17.89 9.09 17.06
C GLU A 140 17.15 8.63 18.34
N PRO A 141 17.10 7.31 18.59
CA PRO A 141 17.66 6.22 17.79
C PRO A 141 16.92 6.00 16.45
N PRO A 142 17.58 5.39 15.43
CA PRO A 142 16.96 5.07 14.16
C PRO A 142 15.79 4.10 14.33
N ARG A 143 14.82 4.19 13.40
CA ARG A 143 13.61 3.35 13.38
C ARG A 143 13.58 2.48 12.13
N VAL A 144 13.28 1.19 12.30
CA VAL A 144 13.11 0.24 11.20
C VAL A 144 11.71 -0.36 11.20
N ALA A 145 11.00 -0.23 10.08
CA ALA A 145 9.73 -0.92 9.89
C ALA A 145 9.96 -2.39 9.50
N VAL A 146 9.22 -3.29 10.13
CA VAL A 146 9.24 -4.72 9.83
C VAL A 146 7.83 -5.27 9.67
N SER A 147 7.69 -6.38 8.91
CA SER A 147 6.41 -7.05 8.79
C SER A 147 6.01 -7.72 10.09
N ARG A 148 4.76 -7.51 10.53
CA ARG A 148 4.19 -8.19 11.69
C ARG A 148 4.00 -9.69 11.46
N SER A 149 3.47 -10.05 10.29
CA SER A 149 3.06 -11.44 9.97
C SER A 149 4.08 -12.22 9.13
N HIS A 150 5.00 -11.53 8.44
CA HIS A 150 5.99 -12.17 7.57
C HIS A 150 7.40 -11.95 8.14
N LYS A 151 7.76 -12.81 9.10
CA LYS A 151 9.10 -12.80 9.72
C LYS A 151 9.95 -13.89 9.04
N SER A 152 11.20 -13.55 8.75
CA SER A 152 12.17 -14.50 8.16
C SER A 152 13.49 -14.45 8.94
N PRO A 153 14.31 -15.52 8.86
CA PRO A 153 15.65 -15.52 9.45
C PRO A 153 16.51 -14.37 8.91
N GLU A 154 16.45 -14.09 7.62
CA GLU A 154 17.23 -13.02 6.96
C GLU A 154 16.85 -11.64 7.50
N LEU A 155 15.55 -11.43 7.80
CA LEU A 155 15.11 -10.18 8.45
C LEU A 155 15.70 -10.05 9.84
N ALA A 156 15.74 -11.14 10.62
CA ALA A 156 16.34 -11.14 11.95
C ALA A 156 17.85 -10.83 11.89
N GLU A 157 18.58 -11.45 10.95
CA GLU A 157 20.00 -11.17 10.72
C GLU A 157 20.24 -9.71 10.33
N TYR A 158 19.39 -9.14 9.47
CA TYR A 158 19.48 -7.73 9.09
C TYR A 158 19.28 -6.79 10.27
N ILE A 159 18.32 -7.06 11.13
CA ILE A 159 18.07 -6.29 12.35
C ILE A 159 19.29 -6.36 13.31
N GLU A 160 19.85 -7.55 13.50
CA GLU A 160 21.04 -7.73 14.34
C GLU A 160 22.27 -7.00 13.75
N GLU A 161 22.41 -6.95 12.43
CA GLU A 161 23.48 -6.18 11.77
C GLU A 161 23.30 -4.68 12.00
N LEU A 162 22.07 -4.16 11.86
CA LEU A 162 21.78 -2.76 12.16
C LEU A 162 22.06 -2.42 13.62
N ARG A 163 21.77 -3.32 14.56
CA ARG A 163 22.04 -3.11 15.99
C ARG A 163 23.51 -3.01 16.35
N LYS A 164 24.42 -3.57 15.55
CA LYS A 164 25.87 -3.40 15.76
C LYS A 164 26.30 -1.94 15.66
N SER A 165 25.70 -1.18 14.74
CA SER A 165 25.97 0.25 14.55
C SER A 165 24.97 1.16 15.30
N HIS A 166 23.78 0.64 15.62
CA HIS A 166 22.71 1.36 16.32
C HIS A 166 22.13 0.48 17.44
N PRO A 167 22.80 0.41 18.63
CA PRO A 167 22.37 -0.48 19.73
C PRO A 167 20.95 -0.22 20.22
N ASP A 168 20.49 1.03 20.16
CA ASP A 168 19.16 1.47 20.60
C ASP A 168 18.12 1.50 19.47
N LEU A 169 18.39 0.77 18.34
CA LEU A 169 17.50 0.70 17.19
C LEU A 169 16.05 0.37 17.59
N GLU A 170 15.13 1.22 17.23
CA GLU A 170 13.69 0.99 17.41
C GLU A 170 13.12 0.14 16.27
N VAL A 171 12.38 -0.92 16.62
CA VAL A 171 11.71 -1.79 15.66
C VAL A 171 10.21 -1.51 15.69
N VAL A 172 9.67 -1.07 14.54
CA VAL A 172 8.24 -0.77 14.35
C VAL A 172 7.60 -1.91 13.58
N GLU A 173 6.82 -2.74 14.26
CA GLU A 173 6.05 -3.81 13.61
C GLU A 173 4.76 -3.25 13.00
N GLN A 174 4.57 -3.48 11.70
CA GLN A 174 3.41 -3.00 10.97
C GLN A 174 2.98 -4.01 9.90
N GLY A 175 1.66 -4.16 9.69
CA GLY A 175 1.09 -4.91 8.57
C GLY A 175 1.08 -4.14 7.26
N SER A 176 0.70 -4.78 6.17
CA SER A 176 0.43 -4.25 4.82
C SER A 176 1.51 -3.36 4.19
N SER A 177 1.18 -2.76 3.07
CA SER A 177 1.97 -1.73 2.36
C SER A 177 2.09 -0.41 3.14
N TYR A 178 1.36 -0.25 4.24
CA TYR A 178 1.48 0.92 5.11
C TYR A 178 2.92 1.19 5.57
N LYS A 179 3.78 0.17 5.63
CA LYS A 179 5.22 0.33 5.92
C LYS A 179 5.95 1.22 4.91
N PHE A 180 5.57 1.16 3.63
CA PHE A 180 6.11 2.08 2.61
C PHE A 180 5.66 3.52 2.88
N CYS A 181 4.42 3.69 3.32
CA CYS A 181 3.88 5.00 3.68
C CYS A 181 4.61 5.59 4.89
N LEU A 182 4.90 4.81 5.92
CA LEU A 182 5.69 5.24 7.07
C LEU A 182 7.09 5.72 6.65
N LEU A 183 7.72 5.00 5.70
CA LEU A 183 9.01 5.42 5.15
C LEU A 183 8.88 6.72 4.35
N ALA A 184 7.83 6.85 3.54
CA ALA A 184 7.55 8.07 2.76
C ALA A 184 7.20 9.27 3.64
N GLU A 185 6.54 9.07 4.80
CA GLU A 185 6.32 10.12 5.80
C GLU A 185 7.62 10.60 6.46
N GLY A 186 8.65 9.76 6.47
CA GLY A 186 9.83 9.92 7.31
C GLY A 186 9.63 9.45 8.75
N ALA A 187 8.54 8.72 9.05
CA ALA A 187 8.24 8.18 10.38
C ALA A 187 9.13 6.99 10.76
N VAL A 188 9.77 6.37 9.79
CA VAL A 188 10.83 5.36 9.97
C VAL A 188 11.97 5.64 9.00
N ASP A 189 13.18 5.17 9.34
CA ASP A 189 14.39 5.40 8.54
C ASP A 189 14.70 4.24 7.60
N TYR A 190 14.22 3.04 7.94
CA TYR A 190 14.49 1.81 7.19
C TYR A 190 13.24 0.96 7.06
N TYR A 191 13.11 0.32 5.90
CA TYR A 191 12.19 -0.79 5.68
C TYR A 191 12.91 -1.85 4.86
N PHE A 192 13.01 -3.06 5.40
CA PHE A 192 13.65 -4.20 4.76
C PHE A 192 12.68 -5.36 4.60
N ARG A 193 12.65 -5.95 3.41
CA ARG A 193 11.77 -7.07 3.08
C ARG A 193 12.56 -8.14 2.33
N THR A 194 12.45 -9.38 2.77
CA THR A 194 13.10 -10.57 2.21
C THR A 194 12.12 -11.53 1.53
N THR A 195 10.83 -11.39 1.83
CA THR A 195 9.78 -12.22 1.24
C THR A 195 9.30 -11.63 -0.08
N SER A 196 8.90 -12.50 -1.03
CA SER A 196 8.28 -12.08 -2.29
C SER A 196 7.02 -11.27 -2.06
N THR A 197 6.73 -10.38 -3.01
CA THR A 197 5.52 -9.57 -3.08
C THR A 197 4.94 -9.69 -4.47
N TYR A 198 3.66 -9.37 -4.57
CA TYR A 198 3.05 -9.16 -5.87
C TYR A 198 3.24 -7.70 -6.32
N GLU A 199 3.07 -7.45 -7.62
CA GLU A 199 3.23 -6.12 -8.20
C GLU A 199 2.26 -5.09 -7.60
N TRP A 200 1.05 -5.47 -7.23
CA TRP A 200 0.04 -4.59 -6.63
C TRP A 200 0.33 -4.19 -5.18
N ASP A 201 1.20 -4.93 -4.45
CA ASP A 201 1.64 -4.56 -3.10
C ASP A 201 2.61 -3.36 -3.10
N THR A 202 3.26 -3.08 -4.23
CA THR A 202 4.45 -2.20 -4.27
C THR A 202 4.38 -1.08 -5.31
N ALA A 203 3.40 -1.09 -6.21
CA ALA A 203 3.32 -0.12 -7.30
C ALA A 203 2.69 1.23 -6.91
N ALA A 204 1.86 1.23 -5.86
CA ALA A 204 1.18 2.44 -5.36
C ALA A 204 2.05 3.28 -4.44
#